data_98afe1e44784a7053ef76d1d3f4549fc
#
_entry.id   98afe1e44784a7053ef76d1d3f4549fc
#
_cell.length_a   1.000
_cell.length_b   1.000
_cell.length_c   1.000
_cell.angle_alpha   90.00
_cell.angle_beta   90.00
_cell.angle_gamma   90.00
#
_symmetry.space_group_name_H-M   'P 1'
#
loop_
_entity.id
_entity.type
_entity.pdbx_description
1 polymer ?
#
loop_
_entity_poly.entity_id
_entity_poly.type
_entity_poly.pdbx_seq_one_letter_code
_entity_poly.pdbx_strand_id
1 'polypeptide(L)' 'AVHVIHSGESGIFIPKVEHNMWVQKGTLIGEIVTPITGTVEEEITAPSDGLIFSLREYPIVYEGSVIARILSMS' A
#
# COMPACT_ATOMS: atom_id res chain seq x y z
N ALA A 1 12.00 -4.44 12.46
CA ALA A 1 10.93 -5.38 12.09
C ALA A 1 10.42 -5.10 10.69
N VAL A 2 9.84 -6.10 10.05
CA VAL A 2 9.24 -5.96 8.73
C VAL A 2 7.72 -6.01 8.87
N HIS A 3 7.05 -5.01 8.33
CA HIS A 3 5.60 -4.98 8.27
C HIS A 3 5.15 -5.27 6.85
N VAL A 4 4.29 -6.27 6.68
CA VAL A 4 3.70 -6.60 5.38
C VAL A 4 2.30 -6.00 5.35
N ILE A 5 2.04 -5.18 4.34
CA ILE A 5 0.76 -4.50 4.17
C ILE A 5 -0.05 -5.25 3.13
N HIS A 6 -1.25 -5.66 3.52
CA HIS A 6 -2.18 -6.38 2.64
C HIS A 6 -3.37 -5.49 2.32
N SER A 7 -3.96 -5.70 1.13
CA SER A 7 -5.22 -5.03 0.81
C SER A 7 -6.37 -5.71 1.53
N GLY A 8 -7.35 -4.90 1.97
CA GLY A 8 -8.60 -5.41 2.51
C GLY A 8 -9.72 -5.48 1.49
N GLU A 9 -9.47 -4.96 0.28
CA GLU A 9 -10.46 -4.87 -0.77
C GLU A 9 -9.85 -5.32 -2.10
N SER A 10 -10.72 -5.65 -3.05
CA SER A 10 -10.33 -5.95 -4.42
C SER A 10 -10.51 -4.72 -5.29
N GLY A 11 -9.68 -4.57 -6.31
CA GLY A 11 -9.78 -3.45 -7.23
C GLY A 11 -8.46 -3.14 -7.91
N ILE A 12 -8.27 -1.86 -8.24
CA ILE A 12 -7.06 -1.37 -8.88
C ILE A 12 -6.24 -0.62 -7.83
N PHE A 13 -4.98 -1.01 -7.67
CA PHE A 13 -4.08 -0.32 -6.75
C PHE A 13 -3.41 0.86 -7.45
N ILE A 14 -3.54 2.04 -6.85
CA ILE A 14 -2.90 3.26 -7.34
C ILE A 14 -1.88 3.69 -6.28
N PRO A 15 -0.57 3.53 -6.54
CA PRO A 15 0.45 3.91 -5.56
C PRO A 15 0.56 5.43 -5.46
N LYS A 16 0.84 5.90 -4.24
CA LYS A 16 1.07 7.32 -3.95
C LYS A 16 2.48 7.57 -3.45
N VAL A 17 3.29 6.53 -3.34
CA VAL A 17 4.69 6.59 -2.92
C VAL A 17 5.52 5.78 -3.89
N GLU A 18 6.84 5.87 -3.74
CA GLU A 18 7.78 5.14 -4.57
C GLU A 18 8.53 4.09 -3.77
N HIS A 19 9.02 3.10 -4.48
CA HIS A 19 9.93 2.08 -3.93
C HIS A 19 11.19 2.77 -3.38
N ASN A 20 11.70 2.26 -2.27
CA ASN A 20 12.87 2.80 -1.56
C ASN A 20 12.65 4.18 -0.94
N MET A 21 11.41 4.53 -0.67
CA MET A 21 11.06 5.79 -0.05
C MET A 21 10.85 5.62 1.45
N TRP A 22 11.36 6.57 2.25
CA TRP A 22 11.05 6.64 3.67
C TRP A 22 9.68 7.25 3.88
N VAL A 23 8.91 6.65 4.78
CA VAL A 23 7.57 7.13 5.11
C VAL A 23 7.40 7.22 6.61
N GLN A 24 6.49 8.08 7.03
CA GLN A 24 6.07 8.18 8.42
C GLN A 24 4.78 7.38 8.61
N LYS A 25 4.54 6.94 9.83
CA LYS A 25 3.29 6.30 10.20
C LYS A 25 2.11 7.17 9.76
N GLY A 26 1.15 6.59 9.07
CA GLY A 26 -0.02 7.31 8.57
C GLY A 26 0.13 7.86 7.16
N THR A 27 1.33 7.82 6.58
CA THR A 27 1.54 8.26 5.20
C THR A 27 0.69 7.41 4.26
N LEU A 28 -0.01 8.06 3.33
CA LEU A 28 -0.82 7.35 2.33
C LEU A 28 0.10 6.63 1.36
N ILE A 29 0.08 5.30 1.40
CA ILE A 29 0.87 4.44 0.51
C ILE A 29 0.22 4.35 -0.86
N GLY A 30 -1.10 4.25 -0.88
CA GLY A 30 -1.85 4.18 -2.11
C GLY A 30 -3.33 3.96 -1.85
N GLU A 31 -4.06 3.80 -2.94
CA GLU A 31 -5.52 3.64 -2.89
C GLU A 31 -5.92 2.42 -3.70
N ILE A 32 -6.97 1.75 -3.24
CA ILE A 32 -7.65 0.72 -4.02
C ILE A 32 -8.93 1.34 -4.55
N VAL A 33 -9.09 1.35 -5.87
CA VAL A 33 -10.27 1.94 -6.49
C VAL A 33 -11.03 0.87 -7.27
N THR A 34 -12.35 1.02 -7.34
CA THR A 34 -13.17 0.17 -8.19
C THR A 34 -13.05 0.64 -9.63
N PRO A 35 -12.74 -0.25 -10.59
CA PRO A 35 -12.59 0.16 -11.99
C PRO A 35 -13.91 0.58 -12.64
N ILE A 36 -15.05 0.21 -12.05
CA ILE A 36 -16.36 0.51 -12.62
C ILE A 36 -16.73 1.98 -12.45
N THR A 37 -16.52 2.52 -11.23
CA THR A 37 -16.93 3.90 -10.90
C THR A 37 -15.76 4.82 -10.57
N GLY A 38 -14.55 4.27 -10.42
CA GLY A 38 -13.39 5.04 -9.99
C GLY A 38 -13.44 5.43 -8.51
N THR A 39 -14.35 4.82 -7.75
CA THR A 39 -14.51 5.12 -6.33
C THR A 39 -13.37 4.51 -5.52
N VAL A 40 -12.84 5.28 -4.56
CA VAL A 40 -11.84 4.77 -3.63
C VAL A 40 -12.53 3.84 -2.64
N GLU A 41 -12.14 2.56 -2.66
CA GLU A 41 -12.67 1.55 -1.76
C GLU A 41 -11.84 1.44 -0.49
N GLU A 42 -10.55 1.72 -0.59
CA GLU A 42 -9.65 1.63 0.56
C GLU A 42 -8.47 2.58 0.38
N GLU A 43 -8.11 3.27 1.47
CA GLU A 43 -6.86 4.03 1.55
C GLU A 43 -5.88 3.21 2.38
N ILE A 44 -4.72 2.94 1.80
CA ILE A 44 -3.68 2.13 2.46
C ILE A 44 -2.63 3.08 3.03
N THR A 45 -2.45 3.02 4.34
CA THR A 45 -1.52 3.91 5.05
C THR A 45 -0.41 3.10 5.71
N ALA A 46 0.71 3.79 5.96
CA ALA A 46 1.86 3.16 6.60
C ALA A 46 1.55 2.84 8.06
N PRO A 47 1.77 1.61 8.51
CA PRO A 47 1.53 1.23 9.90
C PRO A 47 2.61 1.71 10.86
N SER A 48 3.76 2.12 10.32
CA SER A 48 4.89 2.60 11.12
C SER A 48 5.81 3.44 10.27
N ASP A 49 6.72 4.18 10.92
CA ASP A 49 7.81 4.86 10.22
C ASP A 49 8.75 3.78 9.67
N GLY A 50 9.28 4.00 8.48
CA GLY A 50 10.22 3.06 7.92
C GLY A 50 10.48 3.25 6.44
N LEU A 51 11.23 2.30 5.90
CA LEU A 51 11.62 2.28 4.49
C LEU A 51 10.72 1.31 3.72
N ILE A 52 10.11 1.81 2.66
CA ILE A 52 9.37 0.95 1.73
C ILE A 52 10.39 0.25 0.85
N PHE A 53 10.64 -1.02 1.09
CA PHE A 53 11.60 -1.78 0.31
C PHE A 53 10.95 -2.72 -0.71
N SER A 54 9.63 -2.81 -0.68
CA SER A 54 8.85 -3.59 -1.65
C SER A 54 7.53 -2.88 -1.86
N LEU A 55 7.18 -2.61 -3.09
CA LEU A 55 5.92 -1.96 -3.46
C LEU A 55 5.34 -2.71 -4.65
N ARG A 56 4.06 -3.02 -4.57
CA ARG A 56 3.37 -3.77 -5.62
C ARG A 56 3.37 -2.98 -6.94
N GLU A 57 3.79 -3.64 -8.00
CA GLU A 57 3.80 -3.05 -9.34
C GLU A 57 2.56 -3.44 -10.14
N TYR A 58 2.04 -4.65 -9.90
CA TYR A 58 0.88 -5.13 -10.63
C TYR A 58 -0.39 -4.46 -10.09
N PRO A 59 -1.18 -3.76 -10.95
CA PRO A 59 -2.27 -2.93 -10.45
C PRO A 59 -3.50 -3.69 -9.98
N ILE A 60 -3.73 -4.88 -10.51
CA ILE A 60 -4.92 -5.66 -10.12
C ILE A 60 -4.65 -6.30 -8.76
N VAL A 61 -5.56 -6.05 -7.80
CA VAL A 61 -5.44 -6.62 -6.47
C VAL A 61 -6.73 -7.31 -6.05
N TYR A 62 -6.56 -8.30 -5.19
CA TYR A 62 -7.66 -9.02 -4.56
C TYR A 62 -7.53 -8.83 -3.05
N GLU A 63 -8.61 -9.05 -2.32
CA GLU A 63 -8.56 -9.03 -0.86
C GLU A 63 -7.44 -9.95 -0.39
N GLY A 64 -6.56 -9.43 0.46
CA GLY A 64 -5.40 -10.16 0.97
C GLY A 64 -4.13 -10.05 0.13
N SER A 65 -4.17 -9.38 -1.03
CA SER A 65 -2.97 -9.18 -1.84
C SER A 65 -1.94 -8.37 -1.07
N VAL A 66 -0.66 -8.71 -1.22
CA VAL A 66 0.44 -7.95 -0.63
C VAL A 66 0.63 -6.66 -1.42
N ILE A 67 0.57 -5.53 -0.73
CA ILE A 67 0.72 -4.20 -1.34
C ILE A 67 2.13 -3.68 -1.19
N ALA A 68 2.70 -3.77 0.01
CA ALA A 68 4.02 -3.23 0.27
C ALA A 68 4.64 -3.91 1.49
N ARG A 69 5.96 -3.78 1.60
CA ARG A 69 6.70 -4.20 2.79
C ARG A 69 7.50 -3.02 3.28
N ILE A 70 7.43 -2.77 4.59
CA ILE A 70 8.11 -1.66 5.23
C ILE A 70 9.09 -2.22 6.25
N LEU A 71 10.34 -1.75 6.16
CA LEU A 71 11.35 -2.04 7.17
C LEU A 71 11.26 -0.96 8.24
N SER A 72 10.74 -1.33 9.39
CA SER A 72 10.55 -0.42 10.52
C SER A 72 11.87 -0.17 11.23
N MET A 73 12.04 1.06 11.73
CA MET A 73 13.23 1.45 12.50
C MET A 73 13.13 1.06 13.97
N SER A 74 11.97 0.65 14.43
CA SER A 74 11.81 0.28 15.83
C SER A 74 11.73 -1.22 16.05
#